data_2b36b49ee21615935228487144572c66
#
_entry.id   2b36b49ee21615935228487144572c66
#
_cell.length_a   1.000
_cell.length_b   1.000
_cell.length_c   1.000
_cell.angle_alpha   90.00
_cell.angle_beta   90.00
_cell.angle_gamma   90.00
#
_symmetry.space_group_name_H-M   'P 1'
#
loop_
_entity.id
_entity.type
_entity.pdbx_description
1 polymer ?
#
loop_
_entity_poly.entity_id
_entity_poly.type
_entity_poly.pdbx_seq_one_letter_code
_entity_poly.pdbx_strand_id
1 'polypeptide(L)'
;MPMTHAQRQKVLEEIEQKSIVDVAESLGITLVRQGQSYTWSEHDSFVLTPKKNAFYWNSRQVGGGSIKLVQVIKECTHAEALQYLQTVEAGAVETLKEPTPTNFHYYMKEHTQQNATIDYLLQERKLSRETIDFFFEQNLMAQSTYTDKETGQSEPVIVFKHVGLEEKIKGVALQGIWENKKLHGERGRLKRVWGNGYYGLTVRVGYPPKIAEATSEKPIKIIVFEAPIDLMSYYELKKETIGDAVLFCANGLKKGAVSTLIANEIGSYVKEEEKPTVLEQLEKSKLTTEKVQLVLAVDNDEAGKKFIQQFSNSWCPITLDQPKLIEGKSKTDWNDILKQ
;
A
#
# COMPACT_ATOMS: atom_id res chain seq x y z
N MET A 1 13.47 12.56 -44.31
CA MET A 1 12.00 12.64 -44.40
C MET A 1 11.44 12.51 -42.99
N PRO A 2 10.45 13.29 -42.56
CA PRO A 2 9.83 13.12 -41.26
C PRO A 2 9.11 11.78 -41.20
N MET A 3 9.24 11.06 -40.05
CA MET A 3 8.57 9.79 -39.83
C MET A 3 7.04 9.94 -39.95
N THR A 4 6.38 8.98 -40.59
CA THR A 4 4.92 8.89 -40.63
C THR A 4 4.35 8.54 -39.24
N HIS A 5 3.07 8.80 -39.02
CA HIS A 5 2.41 8.46 -37.74
C HIS A 5 2.54 6.96 -37.39
N ALA A 6 2.36 6.07 -38.36
CA ALA A 6 2.52 4.63 -38.20
C ALA A 6 3.96 4.22 -37.82
N GLN A 7 4.97 4.86 -38.40
CA GLN A 7 6.37 4.62 -38.04
C GLN A 7 6.69 5.07 -36.62
N ARG A 8 6.15 6.22 -36.17
CA ARG A 8 6.30 6.69 -34.79
C ARG A 8 5.65 5.74 -33.79
N GLN A 9 4.48 5.24 -34.11
CA GLN A 9 3.75 4.31 -33.25
C GLN A 9 4.50 2.99 -33.10
N LYS A 10 5.06 2.46 -34.20
CA LYS A 10 5.88 1.25 -34.16
C LYS A 10 7.15 1.43 -33.30
N VAL A 11 7.83 2.57 -33.41
CA VAL A 11 9.01 2.88 -32.60
C VAL A 11 8.64 3.00 -31.11
N LEU A 12 7.49 3.59 -30.78
CA LEU A 12 7.00 3.65 -29.39
C LEU A 12 6.72 2.27 -28.82
N GLU A 13 6.06 1.40 -29.58
CA GLU A 13 5.79 0.02 -29.19
C GLU A 13 7.09 -0.77 -28.96
N GLU A 14 8.08 -0.63 -29.84
CA GLU A 14 9.41 -1.24 -29.67
C GLU A 14 10.13 -0.74 -28.41
N ILE A 15 10.03 0.54 -28.10
CA ILE A 15 10.63 1.13 -26.88
C ILE A 15 9.91 0.64 -25.62
N GLU A 16 8.58 0.55 -25.64
CA GLU A 16 7.80 0.07 -24.49
C GLU A 16 8.03 -1.41 -24.19
N GLN A 17 8.41 -2.18 -25.21
CA GLN A 17 8.76 -3.61 -25.06
C GLN A 17 10.19 -3.84 -24.56
N LYS A 18 11.04 -2.82 -24.46
CA LYS A 18 12.38 -2.97 -23.91
C LYS A 18 12.34 -3.34 -22.44
N SER A 19 13.19 -4.29 -22.04
CA SER A 19 13.32 -4.71 -20.65
C SER A 19 13.68 -3.53 -19.75
N ILE A 20 12.85 -3.21 -18.78
CA ILE A 20 13.12 -2.12 -17.84
C ILE A 20 14.32 -2.43 -16.94
N VAL A 21 14.68 -3.69 -16.77
CA VAL A 21 15.89 -4.12 -16.03
C VAL A 21 17.12 -3.65 -16.82
N ASP A 22 17.18 -3.99 -18.11
CA ASP A 22 18.32 -3.62 -18.96
C ASP A 22 18.41 -2.09 -19.13
N VAL A 23 17.25 -1.42 -19.21
CA VAL A 23 17.21 0.06 -19.25
C VAL A 23 17.73 0.65 -17.93
N ALA A 24 17.36 0.09 -16.77
CA ALA A 24 17.87 0.56 -15.49
C ALA A 24 19.39 0.36 -15.36
N GLU A 25 19.90 -0.80 -15.79
CA GLU A 25 21.34 -1.07 -15.81
C GLU A 25 22.08 -0.12 -16.76
N SER A 26 21.50 0.18 -17.94
CA SER A 26 22.08 1.16 -18.89
C SER A 26 22.13 2.59 -18.32
N LEU A 27 21.29 2.91 -17.36
CA LEU A 27 21.29 4.17 -16.61
C LEU A 27 22.27 4.18 -15.44
N GLY A 28 23.03 3.10 -15.24
CA GLY A 28 23.99 2.95 -14.12
C GLY A 28 23.33 2.59 -12.78
N ILE A 29 22.08 2.12 -12.81
CA ILE A 29 21.37 1.69 -11.60
C ILE A 29 21.84 0.29 -11.22
N THR A 30 22.49 0.16 -10.07
CA THR A 30 22.87 -1.15 -9.52
C THR A 30 21.65 -1.79 -8.88
N LEU A 31 21.13 -2.84 -9.52
CA LEU A 31 19.93 -3.54 -9.09
C LEU A 31 20.26 -4.69 -8.14
N VAL A 32 19.56 -4.74 -7.01
CA VAL A 32 19.60 -5.84 -6.04
C VAL A 32 18.29 -6.60 -6.10
N ARG A 33 18.37 -7.91 -6.35
CA ARG A 33 17.17 -8.75 -6.47
C ARG A 33 16.50 -8.94 -5.12
N GLN A 34 15.19 -8.69 -5.05
CA GLN A 34 14.35 -8.98 -3.89
C GLN A 34 13.14 -9.83 -4.30
N GLY A 35 13.31 -11.14 -4.28
CA GLY A 35 12.30 -12.09 -4.71
C GLY A 35 11.99 -11.98 -6.22
N GLN A 36 10.80 -11.48 -6.58
CA GLN A 36 10.38 -11.28 -7.98
C GLN A 36 10.59 -9.84 -8.48
N SER A 37 11.13 -8.96 -7.65
CA SER A 37 11.39 -7.56 -7.95
C SER A 37 12.87 -7.24 -7.74
N TYR A 38 13.27 -6.04 -8.14
CA TYR A 38 14.59 -5.48 -7.86
C TYR A 38 14.43 -4.17 -7.10
N THR A 39 15.43 -3.84 -6.28
CA THR A 39 15.61 -2.53 -5.66
C THR A 39 16.91 -1.92 -6.13
N TRP A 40 17.01 -0.60 -6.10
CA TRP A 40 18.27 0.10 -6.34
C TRP A 40 19.12 0.02 -5.07
N SER A 41 20.40 -0.41 -5.19
CA SER A 41 21.32 -0.56 -4.04
C SER A 41 21.48 0.72 -3.22
N GLU A 42 21.38 1.88 -3.83
CA GLU A 42 21.52 3.19 -3.21
C GLU A 42 20.19 3.80 -2.75
N HIS A 43 19.07 3.28 -3.23
CA HIS A 43 17.72 3.79 -2.96
C HIS A 43 16.73 2.64 -2.73
N ASP A 44 16.65 2.15 -1.53
CA ASP A 44 15.79 1.01 -1.12
C ASP A 44 14.28 1.23 -1.37
N SER A 45 13.86 2.50 -1.45
CA SER A 45 12.49 2.89 -1.79
C SER A 45 12.16 2.80 -3.29
N PHE A 46 13.17 2.56 -4.15
CA PHE A 46 12.98 2.30 -5.56
C PHE A 46 12.73 0.81 -5.78
N VAL A 47 11.62 0.47 -6.38
CA VAL A 47 11.23 -0.91 -6.69
C VAL A 47 11.00 -1.05 -8.18
N LEU A 48 11.66 -2.00 -8.81
CA LEU A 48 11.49 -2.36 -10.21
C LEU A 48 10.86 -3.75 -10.28
N THR A 49 9.78 -3.87 -11.03
CA THR A 49 9.02 -5.12 -11.19
C THR A 49 9.13 -5.57 -12.65
N PRO A 50 10.02 -6.54 -12.97
CA PRO A 50 10.24 -6.99 -14.36
C PRO A 50 8.98 -7.50 -15.03
N LYS A 51 8.16 -8.28 -14.33
CA LYS A 51 6.89 -8.83 -14.85
C LYS A 51 5.91 -7.77 -15.33
N LYS A 52 5.95 -6.58 -14.75
CA LYS A 52 5.11 -5.45 -15.15
C LYS A 52 5.82 -4.50 -16.11
N ASN A 53 7.10 -4.76 -16.38
CA ASN A 53 8.00 -3.84 -17.11
C ASN A 53 7.90 -2.41 -16.58
N ALA A 54 7.86 -2.25 -15.24
CA ALA A 54 7.59 -1.00 -14.59
C ALA A 54 8.43 -0.83 -13.31
N PHE A 55 8.68 0.43 -12.94
CA PHE A 55 9.26 0.78 -11.66
C PHE A 55 8.28 1.63 -10.84
N TYR A 56 8.52 1.69 -9.54
CA TYR A 56 7.90 2.65 -8.64
C TYR A 56 8.91 3.09 -7.58
N TRP A 57 9.08 4.41 -7.45
CA TRP A 57 9.97 5.02 -6.47
C TRP A 57 9.14 5.58 -5.32
N ASN A 58 9.02 4.82 -4.24
CA ASN A 58 8.11 5.14 -3.14
C ASN A 58 8.39 6.50 -2.50
N SER A 59 9.65 6.85 -2.22
CA SER A 59 10.00 8.13 -1.60
C SER A 59 9.75 9.35 -2.52
N ARG A 60 9.78 9.15 -3.84
CA ARG A 60 9.49 10.20 -4.82
C ARG A 60 8.07 10.16 -5.37
N GLN A 61 7.28 9.16 -4.99
CA GLN A 61 5.89 8.94 -5.47
C GLN A 61 5.79 8.99 -7.00
N VAL A 62 6.75 8.41 -7.68
CA VAL A 62 6.81 8.39 -9.14
C VAL A 62 7.02 6.97 -9.65
N GLY A 63 6.33 6.60 -10.73
CA GLY A 63 6.46 5.30 -11.35
C GLY A 63 6.04 5.32 -12.80
N GLY A 64 6.29 4.22 -13.49
CA GLY A 64 5.95 4.04 -14.90
C GLY A 64 6.84 3.01 -15.59
N GLY A 65 6.78 2.96 -16.91
CA GLY A 65 7.63 2.13 -17.75
C GLY A 65 9.00 2.76 -18.05
N SER A 66 9.72 2.17 -18.99
CA SER A 66 11.09 2.54 -19.37
C SER A 66 11.26 4.02 -19.74
N ILE A 67 10.30 4.61 -20.47
CA ILE A 67 10.35 6.03 -20.84
C ILE A 67 10.34 6.91 -19.59
N LYS A 68 9.42 6.62 -18.65
CA LYS A 68 9.32 7.39 -17.40
C LYS A 68 10.54 7.21 -16.52
N LEU A 69 11.14 6.01 -16.52
CA LEU A 69 12.38 5.75 -15.79
C LEU A 69 13.51 6.65 -16.29
N VAL A 70 13.73 6.71 -17.60
CA VAL A 70 14.75 7.58 -18.20
C VAL A 70 14.51 9.04 -17.86
N GLN A 71 13.26 9.51 -17.98
CA GLN A 71 12.91 10.89 -17.62
C GLN A 71 13.25 11.24 -16.17
N VAL A 72 12.96 10.33 -15.25
CA VAL A 72 13.18 10.56 -13.80
C VAL A 72 14.67 10.52 -13.45
N ILE A 73 15.44 9.61 -14.04
CA ILE A 73 16.86 9.42 -13.70
C ILE A 73 17.74 10.48 -14.38
N LYS A 74 17.44 10.80 -15.65
CA LYS A 74 18.23 11.78 -16.42
C LYS A 74 17.68 13.22 -16.33
N GLU A 75 16.55 13.41 -15.64
CA GLU A 75 15.86 14.71 -15.51
C GLU A 75 15.62 15.36 -16.88
N CYS A 76 15.19 14.57 -17.87
CA CYS A 76 15.08 14.96 -19.27
C CYS A 76 13.62 14.98 -19.76
N THR A 77 13.42 15.58 -20.93
CA THR A 77 12.12 15.62 -21.62
C THR A 77 11.71 14.25 -22.16
N HIS A 78 10.43 14.08 -22.48
CA HIS A 78 9.93 12.86 -23.12
C HIS A 78 10.64 12.56 -24.45
N ALA A 79 10.94 13.58 -25.26
CA ALA A 79 11.61 13.41 -26.53
C ALA A 79 13.07 12.92 -26.36
N GLU A 80 13.80 13.48 -25.40
CA GLU A 80 15.17 13.07 -25.07
C GLU A 80 15.19 11.64 -24.49
N ALA A 81 14.19 11.27 -23.65
CA ALA A 81 14.04 9.91 -23.15
C ALA A 81 13.83 8.90 -24.29
N LEU A 82 12.98 9.22 -25.26
CA LEU A 82 12.78 8.38 -26.46
C LEU A 82 14.07 8.23 -27.28
N GLN A 83 14.78 9.33 -27.49
CA GLN A 83 16.05 9.30 -28.22
C GLN A 83 17.10 8.43 -27.50
N TYR A 84 17.21 8.56 -26.18
CA TYR A 84 18.09 7.70 -25.37
C TYR A 84 17.71 6.23 -25.51
N LEU A 85 16.43 5.89 -25.37
CA LEU A 85 15.96 4.50 -25.45
C LEU A 85 16.17 3.87 -26.82
N GLN A 86 16.23 4.64 -27.89
CA GLN A 86 16.59 4.11 -29.21
C GLN A 86 18.06 3.64 -29.28
N THR A 87 18.94 4.19 -28.45
CA THR A 87 20.37 3.81 -28.42
C THR A 87 20.65 2.66 -27.43
N VAL A 88 19.72 2.35 -26.54
CA VAL A 88 19.90 1.28 -25.54
C VAL A 88 19.63 -0.08 -26.19
N GLU A 89 20.62 -0.96 -26.14
CA GLU A 89 20.44 -2.37 -26.45
C GLU A 89 19.79 -3.06 -25.23
N ALA A 90 18.51 -3.33 -25.30
CA ALA A 90 17.76 -4.01 -24.26
C ALA A 90 16.98 -5.19 -24.87
N GLY A 91 16.94 -6.31 -24.17
CA GLY A 91 16.12 -7.46 -24.55
C GLY A 91 14.63 -7.07 -24.61
N ALA A 92 13.85 -7.78 -25.44
CA ALA A 92 12.40 -7.66 -25.40
C ALA A 92 11.87 -8.36 -24.15
N VAL A 93 10.95 -7.70 -23.44
CA VAL A 93 10.23 -8.35 -22.34
C VAL A 93 9.23 -9.32 -22.93
N GLU A 94 9.32 -10.59 -22.58
CA GLU A 94 8.19 -11.49 -22.72
C GLU A 94 7.05 -10.93 -21.86
N THR A 95 6.01 -10.40 -22.49
CA THR A 95 4.79 -9.97 -21.83
C THR A 95 4.13 -11.19 -21.21
N LEU A 96 4.55 -11.51 -20.01
CA LEU A 96 3.84 -12.48 -19.19
C LEU A 96 2.49 -11.85 -18.87
N LYS A 97 1.42 -12.53 -19.29
CA LYS A 97 0.04 -12.22 -18.90
C LYS A 97 0.02 -11.87 -17.41
N GLU A 98 -0.67 -10.79 -17.03
CA GLU A 98 -0.83 -10.44 -15.62
C GLU A 98 -1.20 -11.71 -14.84
N PRO A 99 -0.50 -12.03 -13.76
CA PRO A 99 -0.84 -13.19 -12.98
C PRO A 99 -2.26 -13.01 -12.47
N THR A 100 -3.15 -13.91 -12.86
CA THR A 100 -4.46 -14.07 -12.22
C THR A 100 -4.23 -14.05 -10.71
N PRO A 101 -5.06 -13.36 -9.91
CA PRO A 101 -4.91 -13.30 -8.47
C PRO A 101 -4.81 -14.73 -7.94
N THR A 102 -3.61 -15.18 -7.60
CA THR A 102 -3.42 -16.49 -6.99
C THR A 102 -4.09 -16.47 -5.64
N ASN A 103 -4.90 -17.47 -5.32
CA ASN A 103 -5.46 -17.62 -4.00
C ASN A 103 -4.34 -17.58 -2.98
N PHE A 104 -4.29 -16.50 -2.19
CA PHE A 104 -3.32 -16.36 -1.12
C PHE A 104 -3.59 -17.44 -0.07
N HIS A 105 -2.57 -18.23 0.22
CA HIS A 105 -2.63 -19.23 1.29
C HIS A 105 -1.82 -18.72 2.48
N TYR A 106 -2.50 -18.52 3.60
CA TYR A 106 -1.86 -18.12 4.85
C TYR A 106 -1.22 -19.36 5.49
N TYR A 107 0.09 -19.37 5.65
CA TYR A 107 0.87 -20.51 6.14
C TYR A 107 1.74 -20.20 7.36
N MET A 108 1.71 -18.97 7.87
CA MET A 108 2.52 -18.61 9.02
C MET A 108 1.99 -19.29 10.28
N LYS A 109 2.92 -19.89 11.04
CA LYS A 109 2.59 -20.49 12.33
C LYS A 109 2.46 -19.38 13.37
N GLU A 110 1.26 -19.17 13.85
CA GLU A 110 0.99 -18.21 14.93
C GLU A 110 1.49 -18.77 16.27
N HIS A 111 2.10 -17.91 17.07
CA HIS A 111 2.55 -18.28 18.40
C HIS A 111 1.38 -18.29 19.37
N THR A 112 1.35 -19.24 20.28
CA THR A 112 0.37 -19.29 21.39
C THR A 112 0.61 -18.16 22.40
N GLN A 113 1.88 -17.78 22.60
CA GLN A 113 2.27 -16.65 23.45
C GLN A 113 2.64 -15.46 22.58
N GLN A 114 2.07 -14.30 22.88
CA GLN A 114 2.18 -13.07 22.11
C GLN A 114 3.08 -12.02 22.78
N ASN A 115 3.91 -12.46 23.76
CA ASN A 115 4.63 -11.56 24.67
C ASN A 115 5.49 -10.54 23.95
N ALA A 116 6.29 -10.94 22.93
CA ALA A 116 7.15 -10.01 22.23
C ALA A 116 6.36 -8.94 21.48
N THR A 117 5.20 -9.29 20.91
CA THR A 117 4.28 -8.33 20.29
C THR A 117 3.71 -7.36 21.30
N ILE A 118 3.22 -7.90 22.45
CA ILE A 118 2.64 -7.09 23.52
C ILE A 118 3.66 -6.11 24.08
N ASP A 119 4.86 -6.58 24.41
CA ASP A 119 5.94 -5.75 24.94
C ASP A 119 6.33 -4.63 23.97
N TYR A 120 6.47 -4.96 22.68
CA TYR A 120 6.78 -3.96 21.64
C TYR A 120 5.67 -2.90 21.53
N LEU A 121 4.42 -3.30 21.49
CA LEU A 121 3.29 -2.37 21.35
C LEU A 121 3.11 -1.50 22.59
N LEU A 122 3.29 -2.05 23.80
CA LEU A 122 3.26 -1.30 25.05
C LEU A 122 4.45 -0.35 25.20
N GLN A 123 5.67 -0.87 25.05
CA GLN A 123 6.88 -0.13 25.42
C GLN A 123 7.32 0.86 24.33
N GLU A 124 7.28 0.42 23.07
CA GLU A 124 7.79 1.24 21.97
C GLU A 124 6.71 2.01 21.22
N ARG A 125 5.49 1.45 21.14
CA ARG A 125 4.37 2.09 20.44
C ARG A 125 3.42 2.83 21.35
N LYS A 126 3.53 2.65 22.68
CA LYS A 126 2.75 3.34 23.71
C LYS A 126 1.24 3.07 23.65
N LEU A 127 0.86 1.92 23.06
CA LEU A 127 -0.53 1.46 23.06
C LEU A 127 -0.89 0.91 24.43
N SER A 128 -2.13 1.09 24.89
CA SER A 128 -2.61 0.46 26.12
C SER A 128 -2.82 -1.04 25.95
N ARG A 129 -2.79 -1.77 27.05
CA ARG A 129 -3.09 -3.20 27.06
C ARG A 129 -4.49 -3.47 26.52
N GLU A 130 -5.45 -2.67 26.88
CA GLU A 130 -6.84 -2.75 26.44
C GLU A 130 -6.94 -2.68 24.90
N THR A 131 -6.29 -1.70 24.29
CA THR A 131 -6.25 -1.59 22.82
C THR A 131 -5.59 -2.80 22.18
N ILE A 132 -4.47 -3.27 22.71
CA ILE A 132 -3.78 -4.44 22.19
C ILE A 132 -4.68 -5.67 22.25
N ASP A 133 -5.34 -5.92 23.38
CA ASP A 133 -6.24 -7.05 23.56
C ASP A 133 -7.44 -6.98 22.60
N PHE A 134 -8.03 -5.79 22.39
CA PHE A 134 -9.10 -5.58 21.42
C PHE A 134 -8.74 -6.07 20.01
N PHE A 135 -7.50 -5.80 19.54
CA PHE A 135 -7.06 -6.26 18.21
C PHE A 135 -6.75 -7.76 18.16
N PHE A 136 -6.27 -8.35 19.26
CA PHE A 136 -6.08 -9.79 19.34
C PHE A 136 -7.41 -10.56 19.38
N GLU A 137 -8.39 -10.10 20.15
CA GLU A 137 -9.71 -10.72 20.28
C GLU A 137 -10.46 -10.80 18.94
N GLN A 138 -10.25 -9.84 18.05
CA GLN A 138 -10.81 -9.88 16.71
C GLN A 138 -10.08 -10.85 15.75
N ASN A 139 -9.04 -11.55 16.23
CA ASN A 139 -8.22 -12.47 15.43
C ASN A 139 -7.61 -11.86 14.14
N LEU A 140 -7.45 -10.55 14.13
CA LEU A 140 -6.87 -9.80 12.99
C LEU A 140 -5.37 -9.54 13.17
N MET A 141 -4.82 -9.84 14.35
CA MET A 141 -3.41 -9.66 14.67
C MET A 141 -2.88 -10.93 15.34
N ALA A 142 -1.64 -11.31 15.05
CA ALA A 142 -0.95 -12.43 15.69
C ALA A 142 0.57 -12.18 15.75
N GLN A 143 1.25 -12.86 16.68
CA GLN A 143 2.70 -12.98 16.64
C GLN A 143 3.11 -14.22 15.86
N SER A 144 4.16 -14.10 15.03
CA SER A 144 4.75 -15.22 14.30
C SER A 144 6.27 -15.03 14.20
N THR A 145 6.93 -15.97 13.55
CA THR A 145 8.36 -15.87 13.19
C THR A 145 8.48 -15.69 11.67
N TYR A 146 9.19 -14.66 11.26
CA TYR A 146 9.66 -14.49 9.91
C TYR A 146 11.10 -15.02 9.80
N THR A 147 11.37 -15.81 8.76
CA THR A 147 12.73 -16.24 8.42
C THR A 147 13.12 -15.68 7.06
N ASP A 148 14.17 -14.90 7.04
CA ASP A 148 14.71 -14.39 5.79
C ASP A 148 15.36 -15.52 5.00
N LYS A 149 14.95 -15.66 3.72
CA LYS A 149 15.36 -16.80 2.88
C LYS A 149 16.82 -16.74 2.41
N GLU A 150 17.38 -15.53 2.36
CA GLU A 150 18.75 -15.33 1.85
C GLU A 150 19.78 -15.53 2.97
N THR A 151 19.48 -14.99 4.15
CA THR A 151 20.39 -15.04 5.29
C THR A 151 20.09 -16.17 6.26
N GLY A 152 18.93 -16.79 6.21
CA GLY A 152 18.43 -17.78 7.18
C GLY A 152 18.14 -17.20 8.57
N GLN A 153 18.26 -15.89 8.76
CA GLN A 153 17.98 -15.26 10.04
C GLN A 153 16.47 -15.22 10.32
N SER A 154 16.12 -15.49 11.57
CA SER A 154 14.73 -15.48 12.03
C SER A 154 14.49 -14.38 13.04
N GLU A 155 13.33 -13.74 12.96
CA GLU A 155 12.90 -12.69 13.89
C GLU A 155 11.40 -12.77 14.20
N PRO A 156 10.96 -12.36 15.39
CA PRO A 156 9.56 -12.25 15.70
C PRO A 156 8.94 -11.09 14.94
N VAL A 157 7.71 -11.33 14.45
CA VAL A 157 6.94 -10.33 13.69
C VAL A 157 5.52 -10.29 14.18
N ILE A 158 4.90 -9.12 14.06
CA ILE A 158 3.46 -8.96 14.11
C ILE A 158 2.91 -9.27 12.72
N VAL A 159 1.89 -10.09 12.66
CA VAL A 159 1.12 -10.38 11.45
C VAL A 159 -0.21 -9.66 11.56
N PHE A 160 -0.48 -8.73 10.67
CA PHE A 160 -1.79 -8.11 10.50
C PHE A 160 -2.51 -8.80 9.34
N LYS A 161 -3.66 -9.42 9.62
CA LYS A 161 -4.40 -10.23 8.64
C LYS A 161 -5.35 -9.35 7.83
N HIS A 162 -5.32 -9.49 6.51
CA HIS A 162 -6.24 -8.83 5.60
C HIS A 162 -7.33 -9.82 5.22
N VAL A 163 -8.52 -9.61 5.78
CA VAL A 163 -9.63 -10.54 5.64
C VAL A 163 -10.61 -10.02 4.57
N GLY A 164 -11.00 -10.89 3.66
CA GLY A 164 -12.02 -10.60 2.63
C GLY A 164 -13.44 -10.98 3.09
N LEU A 165 -14.40 -10.87 2.15
CA LEU A 165 -15.83 -11.09 2.43
C LEU A 165 -16.17 -12.46 3.06
N GLU A 166 -15.49 -13.51 2.71
CA GLU A 166 -15.78 -14.87 3.19
C GLU A 166 -14.94 -15.24 4.43
N GLU A 167 -14.49 -14.24 5.19
CA GLU A 167 -13.57 -14.42 6.31
C GLU A 167 -12.23 -15.08 5.91
N LYS A 168 -11.98 -15.17 4.60
CA LYS A 168 -10.73 -15.70 4.07
C LYS A 168 -9.62 -14.67 4.12
N ILE A 169 -8.45 -15.07 4.57
CA ILE A 169 -7.26 -14.23 4.55
C ILE A 169 -6.79 -14.06 3.11
N LYS A 170 -6.85 -12.83 2.60
CA LYS A 170 -6.44 -12.42 1.25
C LYS A 170 -5.01 -11.92 1.18
N GLY A 171 -4.43 -11.60 2.32
CA GLY A 171 -3.08 -11.11 2.47
C GLY A 171 -2.73 -10.85 3.93
N VAL A 172 -1.49 -10.47 4.17
CA VAL A 172 -1.00 -10.08 5.49
C VAL A 172 0.01 -8.95 5.38
N ALA A 173 0.06 -8.07 6.39
CA ALA A 173 1.18 -7.16 6.59
C ALA A 173 2.04 -7.66 7.75
N LEU A 174 3.35 -7.70 7.55
CA LEU A 174 4.33 -8.09 8.55
C LEU A 174 5.05 -6.86 9.08
N GLN A 175 5.09 -6.71 10.40
CA GLN A 175 5.85 -5.69 11.11
C GLN A 175 6.88 -6.36 12.00
N GLY A 176 8.17 -6.13 11.72
CA GLY A 176 9.27 -6.58 12.58
C GLY A 176 9.23 -5.89 13.95
N ILE A 177 9.47 -6.67 14.99
CA ILE A 177 9.48 -6.21 16.38
C ILE A 177 10.88 -5.70 16.73
N TRP A 178 11.92 -6.44 16.32
CA TRP A 178 13.30 -6.10 16.62
C TRP A 178 13.93 -5.16 15.58
N GLU A 179 14.80 -4.28 16.05
CA GLU A 179 15.62 -3.46 15.15
C GLU A 179 16.81 -4.27 14.63
N ASN A 180 16.92 -4.40 13.31
CA ASN A 180 18.03 -5.05 12.64
C ASN A 180 18.39 -4.30 11.35
N LYS A 181 19.21 -3.25 11.49
CA LYS A 181 19.65 -2.44 10.35
C LYS A 181 20.49 -3.22 9.33
N LYS A 182 21.18 -4.29 9.75
CA LYS A 182 21.95 -5.12 8.82
C LYS A 182 21.04 -5.87 7.83
N LEU A 183 19.85 -6.28 8.28
CA LEU A 183 18.89 -7.05 7.48
C LEU A 183 17.87 -6.13 6.78
N HIS A 184 17.51 -5.00 7.40
CA HIS A 184 16.40 -4.15 6.94
C HIS A 184 16.82 -2.74 6.53
N GLY A 185 18.12 -2.48 6.40
CA GLY A 185 18.66 -1.17 6.02
C GLY A 185 18.31 -0.08 7.04
N GLU A 186 18.18 1.16 6.57
CA GLU A 186 17.89 2.32 7.44
C GLU A 186 16.55 2.25 8.16
N ARG A 187 15.57 1.51 7.62
CA ARG A 187 14.28 1.27 8.30
C ARG A 187 14.43 0.55 9.62
N GLY A 188 15.49 -0.21 9.80
CA GLY A 188 15.81 -0.97 10.99
C GLY A 188 14.85 -2.12 11.33
N ARG A 189 13.66 -2.18 10.74
CA ARG A 189 12.64 -3.21 11.02
C ARG A 189 11.97 -3.71 9.75
N LEU A 190 11.62 -5.00 9.77
CA LEU A 190 10.85 -5.61 8.69
C LEU A 190 9.53 -4.88 8.48
N LYS A 191 9.23 -4.54 7.23
CA LYS A 191 7.90 -4.17 6.76
C LYS A 191 7.66 -4.89 5.44
N ARG A 192 6.73 -5.84 5.41
CA ARG A 192 6.38 -6.59 4.20
C ARG A 192 4.88 -6.78 4.10
N VAL A 193 4.37 -6.81 2.87
CA VAL A 193 2.99 -7.17 2.58
C VAL A 193 3.00 -8.37 1.65
N TRP A 194 2.26 -9.42 2.01
CA TRP A 194 2.09 -10.62 1.20
C TRP A 194 0.63 -10.82 0.81
N GLY A 195 0.40 -11.47 -0.31
CA GLY A 195 -0.94 -11.72 -0.84
C GLY A 195 -1.45 -10.62 -1.75
N ASN A 196 -2.77 -10.42 -1.78
CA ASN A 196 -3.38 -9.40 -2.61
C ASN A 196 -3.15 -8.00 -2.02
N GLY A 197 -2.34 -7.19 -2.69
CA GLY A 197 -1.94 -5.85 -2.25
C GLY A 197 -3.06 -4.80 -2.21
N TYR A 198 -4.26 -5.14 -2.69
CA TYR A 198 -5.45 -4.29 -2.60
C TYR A 198 -6.35 -4.63 -1.40
N TYR A 199 -6.00 -5.63 -0.59
CA TYR A 199 -6.61 -5.86 0.70
C TYR A 199 -5.79 -5.23 1.81
N GLY A 200 -6.46 -4.82 2.87
CA GLY A 200 -5.85 -4.19 4.03
C GLY A 200 -6.39 -4.73 5.35
N LEU A 201 -5.79 -4.29 6.46
CA LEU A 201 -6.34 -4.56 7.77
C LEU A 201 -7.66 -3.80 7.93
N THR A 202 -8.76 -4.51 8.15
CA THR A 202 -10.10 -3.94 8.34
C THR A 202 -10.61 -4.30 9.73
N VAL A 203 -10.97 -3.29 10.51
CA VAL A 203 -11.45 -3.43 11.88
C VAL A 203 -12.79 -2.72 12.01
N ARG A 204 -13.80 -3.39 12.56
CA ARG A 204 -15.10 -2.78 12.81
C ARG A 204 -15.19 -2.38 14.28
N VAL A 205 -15.47 -1.11 14.53
CA VAL A 205 -15.66 -0.55 15.88
C VAL A 205 -17.13 -0.26 16.07
N GLY A 206 -17.72 -0.70 17.18
CA GLY A 206 -19.16 -0.60 17.41
C GLY A 206 -19.97 -1.44 16.40
N TYR A 207 -21.04 -0.86 15.89
CA TYR A 207 -21.98 -1.51 14.97
C TYR A 207 -22.16 -0.67 13.69
N PRO A 208 -21.10 -0.48 12.87
CA PRO A 208 -21.24 0.27 11.63
C PRO A 208 -22.19 -0.47 10.67
N PRO A 209 -23.12 0.24 10.00
CA PRO A 209 -24.00 -0.41 9.05
C PRO A 209 -23.22 -0.97 7.87
N LYS A 210 -23.80 -1.93 7.15
CA LYS A 210 -23.34 -2.25 5.78
C LYS A 210 -23.84 -1.17 4.82
N ILE A 211 -23.20 -0.99 3.66
CA ILE A 211 -23.64 0.04 2.68
C ILE A 211 -25.10 -0.14 2.28
N ALA A 212 -25.59 -1.38 2.16
CA ALA A 212 -26.99 -1.66 1.83
C ALA A 212 -27.98 -1.15 2.90
N GLU A 213 -27.58 -1.12 4.16
CA GLU A 213 -28.37 -0.72 5.33
C GLU A 213 -28.17 0.76 5.69
N ALA A 214 -27.11 1.38 5.17
CA ALA A 214 -26.75 2.76 5.47
C ALA A 214 -27.75 3.75 4.85
N THR A 215 -27.97 4.87 5.55
CA THR A 215 -28.79 6.01 5.10
C THR A 215 -27.95 7.28 5.13
N SER A 216 -28.51 8.40 4.67
CA SER A 216 -27.87 9.72 4.78
C SER A 216 -27.74 10.19 6.23
N GLU A 217 -28.69 9.79 7.10
CA GLU A 217 -28.65 10.13 8.54
C GLU A 217 -27.71 9.20 9.33
N LYS A 218 -27.51 7.96 8.85
CA LYS A 218 -26.61 6.98 9.44
C LYS A 218 -25.71 6.35 8.37
N PRO A 219 -24.73 7.10 7.83
CA PRO A 219 -23.82 6.59 6.83
C PRO A 219 -22.85 5.57 7.44
N ILE A 220 -22.32 4.67 6.61
CA ILE A 220 -21.13 3.92 6.99
C ILE A 220 -19.93 4.86 7.00
N LYS A 221 -19.29 5.02 8.15
CA LYS A 221 -18.06 5.80 8.31
C LYS A 221 -16.84 4.89 8.14
N ILE A 222 -16.03 5.18 7.12
CA ILE A 222 -14.79 4.46 6.81
C ILE A 222 -13.62 5.38 7.06
N ILE A 223 -12.70 5.00 7.94
CA ILE A 223 -11.52 5.78 8.29
C ILE A 223 -10.27 5.07 7.74
N VAL A 224 -9.52 5.76 6.89
CA VAL A 224 -8.42 5.20 6.09
C VAL A 224 -7.07 5.61 6.64
N PHE A 225 -6.17 4.64 6.84
CA PHE A 225 -4.82 4.79 7.35
C PHE A 225 -3.77 4.24 6.39
N GLU A 226 -2.53 4.73 6.51
CA GLU A 226 -1.40 4.22 5.74
C GLU A 226 -0.85 2.91 6.30
N ALA A 227 -0.64 2.81 7.62
CA ALA A 227 -0.02 1.66 8.27
C ALA A 227 -0.84 1.12 9.47
N PRO A 228 -0.71 -0.19 9.82
CA PRO A 228 -1.49 -0.79 10.92
C PRO A 228 -1.25 -0.13 12.27
N ILE A 229 -0.02 0.29 12.55
CA ILE A 229 0.32 0.96 13.82
C ILE A 229 -0.38 2.31 13.93
N ASP A 230 -0.55 3.04 12.82
CA ASP A 230 -1.28 4.32 12.82
C ASP A 230 -2.76 4.13 13.07
N LEU A 231 -3.36 3.08 12.48
CA LEU A 231 -4.73 2.67 12.76
C LEU A 231 -4.92 2.35 14.26
N MET A 232 -4.01 1.56 14.85
CA MET A 232 -4.07 1.23 16.28
C MET A 232 -3.88 2.46 17.17
N SER A 233 -2.96 3.35 16.81
CA SER A 233 -2.70 4.60 17.55
C SER A 233 -3.88 5.56 17.48
N TYR A 234 -4.51 5.68 16.32
CA TYR A 234 -5.73 6.45 16.16
C TYR A 234 -6.87 5.89 17.00
N TYR A 235 -7.05 4.56 17.00
CA TYR A 235 -8.05 3.91 17.86
C TYR A 235 -7.78 4.20 19.32
N GLU A 236 -6.55 4.05 19.80
CA GLU A 236 -6.16 4.39 21.18
C GLU A 236 -6.54 5.84 21.56
N LEU A 237 -6.26 6.79 20.67
CA LEU A 237 -6.53 8.21 20.91
C LEU A 237 -8.02 8.59 20.84
N LYS A 238 -8.81 7.84 20.08
CA LYS A 238 -10.18 8.22 19.71
C LYS A 238 -11.24 7.22 20.14
N LYS A 239 -10.91 6.08 20.78
CA LYS A 239 -11.84 4.98 21.07
C LYS A 239 -13.12 5.41 21.79
N GLU A 240 -13.06 6.43 22.64
CA GLU A 240 -14.23 6.97 23.37
C GLU A 240 -15.14 7.84 22.46
N THR A 241 -14.65 8.34 21.35
CA THR A 241 -15.35 9.32 20.50
C THR A 241 -15.58 8.88 19.07
N ILE A 242 -14.91 7.81 18.65
CA ILE A 242 -14.94 7.34 17.25
C ILE A 242 -16.34 6.87 16.81
N GLY A 243 -17.12 6.31 17.75
CA GLY A 243 -18.45 5.74 17.47
C GLY A 243 -18.41 4.56 16.51
N ASP A 244 -19.53 4.30 15.81
CA ASP A 244 -19.64 3.23 14.83
C ASP A 244 -18.79 3.55 13.60
N ALA A 245 -17.75 2.75 13.31
CA ALA A 245 -16.85 3.01 12.20
C ALA A 245 -16.15 1.73 11.67
N VAL A 246 -15.76 1.76 10.41
CA VAL A 246 -14.82 0.81 9.81
C VAL A 246 -13.46 1.47 9.72
N LEU A 247 -12.48 0.95 10.45
CA LEU A 247 -11.08 1.36 10.36
C LEU A 247 -10.40 0.52 9.29
N PHE A 248 -9.72 1.15 8.36
CA PHE A 248 -9.09 0.48 7.23
C PHE A 248 -7.65 0.95 7.02
N CYS A 249 -6.70 0.05 7.13
CA CYS A 249 -5.31 0.29 6.78
C CYS A 249 -5.00 -0.28 5.39
N ALA A 250 -4.66 0.59 4.44
CA ALA A 250 -4.38 0.21 3.06
C ALA A 250 -2.97 -0.39 2.85
N ASN A 251 -2.11 -0.41 3.89
CA ASN A 251 -0.68 -0.79 3.82
C ASN A 251 0.05 -0.05 2.68
N GLY A 252 0.12 1.25 2.83
CA GLY A 252 0.56 2.24 1.86
C GLY A 252 -0.62 2.99 1.24
N LEU A 253 -0.31 4.06 0.52
CA LEU A 253 -1.29 5.00 0.00
C LEU A 253 -1.85 4.55 -1.36
N LYS A 254 -2.80 3.60 -1.34
CA LYS A 254 -3.36 2.96 -2.53
C LYS A 254 -4.87 3.21 -2.63
N LYS A 255 -5.30 4.06 -3.55
CA LYS A 255 -6.73 4.30 -3.82
C LYS A 255 -7.45 3.00 -4.22
N GLY A 256 -6.79 2.10 -4.96
CA GLY A 256 -7.34 0.79 -5.31
C GLY A 256 -7.65 -0.11 -4.11
N ALA A 257 -6.93 0.04 -2.98
CA ALA A 257 -7.26 -0.70 -1.76
C ALA A 257 -8.54 -0.15 -1.11
N VAL A 258 -8.72 1.17 -1.07
CA VAL A 258 -9.98 1.80 -0.62
C VAL A 258 -11.13 1.39 -1.52
N SER A 259 -10.91 1.37 -2.84
CA SER A 259 -11.88 0.89 -3.83
C SER A 259 -12.29 -0.57 -3.57
N THR A 260 -11.33 -1.44 -3.27
CA THR A 260 -11.59 -2.86 -2.95
C THR A 260 -12.43 -3.00 -1.68
N LEU A 261 -12.14 -2.22 -0.64
CA LEU A 261 -12.97 -2.21 0.56
C LEU A 261 -14.41 -1.79 0.25
N ILE A 262 -14.59 -0.67 -0.48
CA ILE A 262 -15.92 -0.19 -0.88
C ILE A 262 -16.66 -1.24 -1.71
N ALA A 263 -15.99 -1.87 -2.67
CA ALA A 263 -16.57 -2.94 -3.47
C ALA A 263 -17.03 -4.13 -2.61
N ASN A 264 -16.25 -4.49 -1.59
CA ASN A 264 -16.61 -5.54 -0.63
C ASN A 264 -17.82 -5.14 0.23
N GLU A 265 -17.92 -3.88 0.64
CA GLU A 265 -19.06 -3.38 1.43
C GLU A 265 -20.34 -3.26 0.56
N ILE A 266 -20.22 -3.02 -0.75
CA ILE A 266 -21.35 -3.03 -1.69
C ILE A 266 -21.88 -4.45 -1.88
N GLY A 267 -21.01 -5.46 -1.93
CA GLY A 267 -21.42 -6.86 -2.00
C GLY A 267 -20.60 -7.73 -2.95
N SER A 268 -20.98 -9.00 -3.06
CA SER A 268 -20.23 -10.04 -3.78
C SER A 268 -20.37 -10.01 -5.32
N TYR A 269 -21.07 -9.04 -5.88
CA TYR A 269 -21.37 -8.99 -7.32
C TYR A 269 -20.22 -8.47 -8.17
N VAL A 270 -19.23 -7.79 -7.53
CA VAL A 270 -18.06 -7.26 -8.22
C VAL A 270 -16.99 -8.33 -8.32
N LYS A 271 -16.49 -8.59 -9.52
CA LYS A 271 -15.39 -9.53 -9.74
C LYS A 271 -14.13 -9.06 -9.05
N GLU A 272 -13.32 -10.01 -8.59
CA GLU A 272 -12.13 -9.73 -7.79
C GLU A 272 -11.14 -8.79 -8.51
N GLU A 273 -10.96 -8.97 -9.80
CA GLU A 273 -10.08 -8.14 -10.64
C GLU A 273 -10.59 -6.72 -10.88
N GLU A 274 -11.89 -6.49 -10.74
CA GLU A 274 -12.53 -5.18 -10.96
C GLU A 274 -12.56 -4.32 -9.69
N LYS A 275 -12.51 -4.93 -8.50
CA LYS A 275 -12.62 -4.23 -7.21
C LYS A 275 -11.69 -3.03 -7.05
N PRO A 276 -10.39 -3.09 -7.46
CA PRO A 276 -9.49 -1.95 -7.30
C PRO A 276 -9.87 -0.70 -8.11
N THR A 277 -10.76 -0.83 -9.11
CA THR A 277 -11.16 0.27 -10.01
C THR A 277 -12.61 0.72 -9.81
N VAL A 278 -13.39 0.05 -8.95
CA VAL A 278 -14.81 0.39 -8.71
C VAL A 278 -15.01 1.85 -8.33
N LEU A 279 -14.17 2.38 -7.42
CA LEU A 279 -14.28 3.77 -6.98
C LEU A 279 -14.07 4.75 -8.14
N GLU A 280 -13.11 4.50 -9.03
CA GLU A 280 -12.91 5.31 -10.22
C GLU A 280 -14.09 5.24 -11.19
N GLN A 281 -14.71 4.08 -11.32
CA GLN A 281 -15.90 3.91 -12.16
C GLN A 281 -17.10 4.68 -11.59
N LEU A 282 -17.31 4.65 -10.27
CA LEU A 282 -18.33 5.42 -9.58
C LEU A 282 -18.11 6.94 -9.76
N GLU A 283 -16.89 7.41 -9.60
CA GLU A 283 -16.52 8.82 -9.80
C GLU A 283 -16.73 9.27 -11.26
N LYS A 284 -16.35 8.44 -12.24
CA LYS A 284 -16.56 8.72 -13.67
C LYS A 284 -18.04 8.75 -14.05
N SER A 285 -18.89 7.97 -13.38
CA SER A 285 -20.33 7.96 -13.60
C SER A 285 -21.03 9.22 -13.09
N LYS A 286 -20.33 10.08 -12.35
CA LYS A 286 -20.85 11.28 -11.66
C LYS A 286 -22.00 10.97 -10.69
N LEU A 287 -22.17 9.73 -10.29
CA LEU A 287 -23.07 9.35 -9.22
C LEU A 287 -22.42 9.78 -7.89
N THR A 288 -23.24 10.20 -6.95
CA THR A 288 -22.83 10.54 -5.60
C THR A 288 -23.69 9.80 -4.59
N THR A 289 -23.17 9.60 -3.39
CA THR A 289 -23.91 9.00 -2.29
C THR A 289 -23.59 9.67 -0.97
N GLU A 290 -24.55 9.78 -0.10
CA GLU A 290 -24.39 10.22 1.29
C GLU A 290 -24.40 9.03 2.27
N LYS A 291 -24.59 7.80 1.76
CA LYS A 291 -24.58 6.57 2.57
C LYS A 291 -23.20 6.14 3.03
N VAL A 292 -22.15 6.71 2.47
CA VAL A 292 -20.74 6.44 2.79
C VAL A 292 -20.05 7.74 3.14
N GLN A 293 -19.32 7.77 4.22
CA GLN A 293 -18.42 8.85 4.59
C GLN A 293 -16.98 8.31 4.68
N LEU A 294 -16.08 8.86 3.89
CA LEU A 294 -14.66 8.56 3.99
C LEU A 294 -13.96 9.59 4.85
N VAL A 295 -13.19 9.13 5.82
CA VAL A 295 -12.27 9.95 6.61
C VAL A 295 -10.86 9.56 6.24
N LEU A 296 -10.06 10.46 5.67
CA LEU A 296 -8.68 10.21 5.33
C LEU A 296 -7.79 10.62 6.50
N ALA A 297 -7.39 9.63 7.30
CA ALA A 297 -6.56 9.77 8.50
C ALA A 297 -5.11 9.33 8.22
N VAL A 298 -4.61 9.67 7.03
CA VAL A 298 -3.26 9.34 6.58
C VAL A 298 -2.22 10.30 7.16
N ASP A 299 -0.95 9.92 7.08
CA ASP A 299 0.17 10.71 7.59
C ASP A 299 0.18 12.15 7.05
N ASN A 300 0.60 13.09 7.87
CA ASN A 300 0.76 14.48 7.45
C ASN A 300 2.15 14.67 6.85
N ASP A 301 2.28 14.29 5.59
CA ASP A 301 3.49 14.46 4.76
C ASP A 301 3.11 14.68 3.28
N GLU A 302 4.10 14.81 2.40
CA GLU A 302 3.87 15.04 0.97
C GLU A 302 3.20 13.84 0.27
N ALA A 303 3.43 12.61 0.74
CA ALA A 303 2.79 11.42 0.19
C ALA A 303 1.30 11.37 0.56
N GLY A 304 0.98 11.68 1.83
CA GLY A 304 -0.39 11.80 2.31
C GLY A 304 -1.18 12.89 1.56
N LYS A 305 -0.58 14.07 1.34
CA LYS A 305 -1.21 15.14 0.54
C LYS A 305 -1.53 14.70 -0.89
N LYS A 306 -0.59 14.04 -1.57
CA LYS A 306 -0.81 13.51 -2.92
C LYS A 306 -1.89 12.41 -2.95
N PHE A 307 -1.95 11.59 -1.92
CA PHE A 307 -3.00 10.60 -1.81
C PHE A 307 -4.39 11.25 -1.66
N ILE A 308 -4.52 12.24 -0.80
CA ILE A 308 -5.77 13.00 -0.60
C ILE A 308 -6.25 13.62 -1.92
N GLN A 309 -5.35 14.17 -2.73
CA GLN A 309 -5.68 14.77 -4.03
C GLN A 309 -6.34 13.77 -5.00
N GLN A 310 -6.08 12.45 -4.86
CA GLN A 310 -6.72 11.43 -5.70
C GLN A 310 -8.23 11.32 -5.46
N PHE A 311 -8.75 11.90 -4.39
CA PHE A 311 -10.17 11.89 -4.03
C PHE A 311 -10.87 13.22 -4.30
N SER A 312 -10.28 14.12 -5.09
CA SER A 312 -10.86 15.44 -5.43
C SER A 312 -12.22 15.37 -6.13
N ASN A 313 -12.50 14.29 -6.85
CA ASN A 313 -13.78 14.03 -7.52
C ASN A 313 -14.54 12.86 -6.85
N SER A 314 -14.57 12.83 -5.53
CA SER A 314 -15.07 11.70 -4.77
C SER A 314 -16.54 11.40 -5.01
N TRP A 315 -16.86 10.12 -5.09
CA TRP A 315 -18.20 9.56 -5.13
C TRP A 315 -19.02 9.79 -3.84
N CYS A 316 -18.36 9.99 -2.70
CA CYS A 316 -18.97 10.19 -1.38
C CYS A 316 -18.30 11.36 -0.63
N PRO A 317 -18.92 11.89 0.44
CA PRO A 317 -18.30 12.90 1.30
C PRO A 317 -16.94 12.46 1.84
N ILE A 318 -15.96 13.35 1.75
CA ILE A 318 -14.60 13.17 2.28
C ILE A 318 -14.38 14.13 3.45
N THR A 319 -13.85 13.60 4.54
CA THR A 319 -13.36 14.37 5.69
C THR A 319 -11.88 14.08 5.88
N LEU A 320 -11.10 15.09 6.24
CA LEU A 320 -9.68 14.93 6.58
C LEU A 320 -9.53 14.94 8.10
N ASP A 321 -8.85 13.93 8.64
CA ASP A 321 -8.46 13.86 10.04
C ASP A 321 -6.99 13.42 10.10
N GLN A 322 -6.10 14.33 9.70
CA GLN A 322 -4.65 14.06 9.70
C GLN A 322 -4.02 14.43 11.05
N PRO A 323 -2.95 13.73 11.47
CA PRO A 323 -2.20 14.11 12.66
C PRO A 323 -1.62 15.52 12.48
N LYS A 324 -1.65 16.32 13.56
CA LYS A 324 -1.04 17.67 13.53
C LYS A 324 0.47 17.55 13.36
N LEU A 325 1.03 18.38 12.48
CA LEU A 325 2.47 18.38 12.27
C LEU A 325 3.16 18.82 13.58
N ILE A 326 4.08 18.00 14.04
CA ILE A 326 4.91 18.28 15.21
C ILE A 326 5.98 19.31 14.81
N GLU A 327 6.19 20.32 15.63
CA GLU A 327 7.17 21.37 15.37
C GLU A 327 8.58 20.78 15.12
N GLY A 328 9.22 21.21 14.03
CA GLY A 328 10.53 20.73 13.61
C GLY A 328 10.52 19.39 12.83
N LYS A 329 9.36 18.74 12.65
CA LYS A 329 9.23 17.54 11.81
C LYS A 329 8.65 17.86 10.43
N SER A 330 9.15 17.20 9.40
CA SER A 330 8.58 17.27 8.03
C SER A 330 7.46 16.25 7.81
N LYS A 331 7.28 15.29 8.73
CA LYS A 331 6.30 14.24 8.72
C LYS A 331 5.80 13.96 10.14
N THR A 332 4.52 13.66 10.28
CA THR A 332 3.92 13.19 11.53
C THR A 332 2.92 12.08 11.21
N ASP A 333 2.98 10.98 11.93
CA ASP A 333 2.02 9.89 11.91
C ASP A 333 1.21 9.85 13.23
N TRP A 334 0.20 8.97 13.30
CA TRP A 334 -0.65 8.86 14.49
C TRP A 334 0.08 8.28 15.69
N ASN A 335 1.10 7.44 15.46
CA ASN A 335 1.92 6.92 16.55
C ASN A 335 2.85 7.99 17.11
N ASP A 336 3.28 8.96 16.31
CA ASP A 336 4.01 10.14 16.77
C ASP A 336 3.15 10.99 17.75
N ILE A 337 1.86 11.16 17.44
CA ILE A 337 0.92 11.89 18.32
C ILE A 337 0.68 11.13 19.62
N LEU A 338 0.49 9.82 19.56
CA LEU A 338 0.27 8.99 20.74
C LEU A 338 1.46 9.01 21.72
N LYS A 339 2.67 9.24 21.23
CA LYS A 339 3.91 9.25 22.03
C LYS A 339 4.22 10.59 22.69
N GLN A 340 3.47 11.64 22.40
CA GLN A 340 3.61 12.94 23.08
C GLN A 340 3.05 12.88 24.50
#